data_a8bc8312577b9d3d0978a9d2f8753336
#
_entry.id   a8bc8312577b9d3d0978a9d2f8753336
#
_cell.length_a   1.000
_cell.length_b   1.000
_cell.length_c   1.000
_cell.angle_alpha   90.00
_cell.angle_beta   90.00
_cell.angle_gamma   90.00
#
_symmetry.space_group_name_H-M   'P 1'
#
loop_
_entity.id
_entity.type
_entity.pdbx_description
1 polymer ?
#
loop_
_entity_poly.entity_id
_entity_poly.type
_entity_poly.pdbx_seq_one_letter_code
_entity_poly.pdbx_strand_id
1 'polypeptide(L)'
;MEDRKGKKVRRLILFIDSGDTLVDEGSECRAAGSEVVERAQLTEGAKEAILLLKKEGFTIALVADGIRESFENVYRQHGLRDAFDVWAVSEEVGEEKPSPRMFRAAMDALGLQDADKGRILMAGNNLKRDILGANRFGITSVLMSWSPRYCMTPEGPEEEPDYTVRTPGELAALLLRLDAEAEALK
;
A
#
# COMPACT_ATOMS: atom_id res chain seq x y z
N MET A 1 -9.42 -13.78 15.70
CA MET A 1 -9.92 -12.66 16.51
C MET A 1 -11.11 -12.06 15.80
N GLU A 2 -12.20 -11.79 16.44
CA GLU A 2 -13.36 -11.12 15.82
C GLU A 2 -13.48 -9.71 16.40
N ASP A 3 -13.91 -8.76 15.56
CA ASP A 3 -14.23 -7.41 16.01
C ASP A 3 -15.56 -7.41 16.81
N ARG A 4 -15.94 -6.23 17.37
CA ARG A 4 -17.19 -6.07 18.12
C ARG A 4 -18.47 -6.36 17.31
N LYS A 5 -18.34 -6.63 16.01
CA LYS A 5 -19.42 -6.95 15.07
C LYS A 5 -19.34 -8.39 14.56
N GLY A 6 -18.47 -9.24 15.14
CA GLY A 6 -18.27 -10.64 14.73
C GLY A 6 -17.53 -10.83 13.41
N LYS A 7 -16.85 -9.78 12.91
CA LYS A 7 -16.07 -9.86 11.68
C LYS A 7 -14.65 -10.37 12.00
N LYS A 8 -14.14 -11.32 11.21
CA LYS A 8 -12.77 -11.81 11.35
C LYS A 8 -11.79 -10.63 11.11
N VAL A 9 -10.94 -10.35 12.10
CA VAL A 9 -9.85 -9.36 11.97
C VAL A 9 -8.58 -10.14 11.68
N ARG A 10 -7.94 -9.82 10.56
CA ARG A 10 -6.67 -10.40 10.18
C ARG A 10 -5.54 -9.82 11.01
N ARG A 11 -4.46 -10.59 11.18
CA ARG A 11 -3.30 -10.17 11.98
C ARG A 11 -2.40 -9.23 11.20
N LEU A 12 -2.22 -9.50 9.90
CA LEU A 12 -1.41 -8.66 9.04
C LEU A 12 -2.13 -7.39 8.62
N ILE A 13 -1.35 -6.34 8.43
CA ILE A 13 -1.79 -5.01 8.01
C ILE A 13 -1.06 -4.68 6.71
N LEU A 14 -1.82 -4.22 5.71
CA LEU A 14 -1.27 -3.79 4.43
C LEU A 14 -1.12 -2.27 4.42
N PHE A 15 0.12 -1.78 4.28
CA PHE A 15 0.43 -0.46 3.77
C PHE A 15 0.65 -0.58 2.27
N ILE A 16 0.05 0.27 1.48
CA ILE A 16 0.11 0.15 0.03
C ILE A 16 0.29 1.52 -0.62
N ASP A 17 1.16 1.57 -1.61
CA ASP A 17 1.33 2.71 -2.50
C ASP A 17 0.20 2.80 -3.52
N SER A 18 0.13 3.88 -4.28
CA SER A 18 -0.90 4.16 -5.28
C SER A 18 -0.39 4.00 -6.71
N GLY A 19 0.53 4.88 -7.12
CA GLY A 19 0.97 4.99 -8.50
C GLY A 19 1.72 3.75 -8.98
N ASP A 20 1.39 3.25 -10.16
CA ASP A 20 1.92 2.00 -10.72
C ASP A 20 1.93 0.80 -9.72
N THR A 21 1.14 0.90 -8.67
CA THR A 21 0.84 -0.15 -7.70
C THR A 21 -0.62 -0.57 -7.81
N LEU A 22 -1.54 0.36 -7.59
CA LEU A 22 -2.99 0.20 -7.77
C LEU A 22 -3.55 1.01 -8.93
N VAL A 23 -2.90 2.11 -9.29
CA VAL A 23 -3.30 3.07 -10.32
C VAL A 23 -2.24 3.09 -11.41
N ASP A 24 -2.65 2.95 -12.68
CA ASP A 24 -1.76 3.15 -13.83
C ASP A 24 -1.50 4.65 -14.01
N GLU A 25 -0.32 5.12 -13.57
CA GLU A 25 0.10 6.52 -13.72
C GLU A 25 0.14 6.98 -15.19
N GLY A 26 0.35 6.06 -16.13
CA GLY A 26 0.32 6.36 -17.56
C GLY A 26 -1.06 6.78 -18.06
N SER A 27 -2.11 6.49 -17.30
CA SER A 27 -3.51 6.80 -17.63
C SER A 27 -4.03 8.09 -16.98
N GLU A 28 -3.21 8.78 -16.18
CA GLU A 28 -3.63 9.97 -15.44
C GLU A 28 -4.06 11.12 -16.35
N CYS A 29 -5.21 11.69 -16.03
CA CYS A 29 -5.74 12.89 -16.67
C CYS A 29 -5.81 14.04 -15.66
N ARG A 30 -5.23 15.20 -16.04
CA ARG A 30 -5.23 16.43 -15.26
C ARG A 30 -5.90 17.55 -16.05
N ALA A 31 -6.53 18.50 -15.36
CA ALA A 31 -6.98 19.73 -16.01
C ALA A 31 -5.77 20.59 -16.43
N ALA A 32 -5.95 21.41 -17.46
CA ALA A 32 -4.88 22.30 -17.93
C ALA A 32 -4.41 23.24 -16.80
N GLY A 33 -3.10 23.20 -16.51
CA GLY A 33 -2.49 24.02 -15.46
C GLY A 33 -2.70 23.53 -14.03
N SER A 34 -3.20 22.30 -13.85
CA SER A 34 -3.37 21.65 -12.55
C SER A 34 -2.40 20.47 -12.39
N GLU A 35 -1.84 20.35 -11.20
CA GLU A 35 -1.09 19.16 -10.78
C GLU A 35 -2.03 18.06 -10.24
N VAL A 36 -3.28 18.39 -9.94
CA VAL A 36 -4.27 17.46 -9.42
C VAL A 36 -4.73 16.48 -10.52
N VAL A 37 -4.67 15.21 -10.23
CA VAL A 37 -5.22 14.15 -11.09
C VAL A 37 -6.74 14.10 -10.91
N GLU A 38 -7.48 14.30 -12.01
CA GLU A 38 -8.93 14.21 -12.00
C GLU A 38 -9.44 12.78 -12.17
N ARG A 39 -8.74 12.00 -13.01
CA ARG A 39 -9.11 10.62 -13.36
C ARG A 39 -7.88 9.81 -13.71
N ALA A 40 -7.93 8.52 -13.40
CA ALA A 40 -6.96 7.53 -13.87
C ALA A 40 -7.61 6.14 -13.94
N GLN A 41 -6.97 5.21 -14.63
CA GLN A 41 -7.36 3.80 -14.62
C GLN A 41 -6.67 3.06 -13.47
N LEU A 42 -7.31 2.03 -12.97
CA LEU A 42 -6.64 1.10 -12.05
C LEU A 42 -5.79 0.11 -12.84
N THR A 43 -4.72 -0.36 -12.20
CA THR A 43 -4.00 -1.55 -12.63
C THR A 43 -4.96 -2.74 -12.66
N GLU A 44 -4.81 -3.62 -13.66
CA GLU A 44 -5.68 -4.79 -13.83
C GLU A 44 -5.73 -5.65 -12.55
N GLY A 45 -6.94 -5.95 -12.09
CA GLY A 45 -7.19 -6.72 -10.88
C GLY A 45 -7.02 -5.96 -9.55
N ALA A 46 -6.65 -4.67 -9.57
CA ALA A 46 -6.43 -3.90 -8.34
C ALA A 46 -7.70 -3.75 -7.50
N LYS A 47 -8.83 -3.45 -8.15
CA LYS A 47 -10.12 -3.32 -7.47
C LYS A 47 -10.54 -4.61 -6.79
N GLU A 48 -10.47 -5.70 -7.51
CA GLU A 48 -10.85 -7.03 -7.02
C GLU A 48 -9.98 -7.45 -5.85
N ALA A 49 -8.66 -7.21 -5.92
CA ALA A 49 -7.71 -7.54 -4.87
C ALA A 49 -7.99 -6.76 -3.58
N ILE A 50 -8.18 -5.44 -3.67
CA ILE A 50 -8.47 -4.58 -2.52
C ILE A 50 -9.81 -4.96 -1.88
N LEU A 51 -10.87 -5.17 -2.67
CA LEU A 51 -12.17 -5.57 -2.16
C LEU A 51 -12.14 -6.96 -1.53
N LEU A 52 -11.38 -7.90 -2.10
CA LEU A 52 -11.16 -9.23 -1.50
C LEU A 52 -10.49 -9.09 -0.13
N LEU A 53 -9.38 -8.34 -0.02
CA LEU A 53 -8.68 -8.15 1.24
C LEU A 53 -9.57 -7.48 2.31
N LYS A 54 -10.37 -6.49 1.92
CA LYS A 54 -11.34 -5.87 2.83
C LYS A 54 -12.43 -6.84 3.28
N LYS A 55 -12.95 -7.66 2.37
CA LYS A 55 -13.93 -8.71 2.70
C LYS A 55 -13.35 -9.72 3.69
N GLU A 56 -12.08 -10.09 3.50
CA GLU A 56 -11.34 -11.01 4.36
C GLU A 56 -10.92 -10.39 5.70
N GLY A 57 -11.15 -9.10 5.92
CA GLY A 57 -10.95 -8.42 7.21
C GLY A 57 -9.55 -7.82 7.40
N PHE A 58 -8.79 -7.61 6.32
CA PHE A 58 -7.52 -6.90 6.40
C PHE A 58 -7.71 -5.40 6.68
N THR A 59 -6.81 -4.85 7.48
CA THR A 59 -6.63 -3.41 7.63
C THR A 59 -5.72 -2.94 6.51
N ILE A 60 -6.13 -1.90 5.77
CA ILE A 60 -5.39 -1.37 4.62
C ILE A 60 -5.17 0.13 4.81
N ALA A 61 -3.91 0.56 4.78
CA ALA A 61 -3.51 1.96 4.79
C ALA A 61 -2.96 2.35 3.42
N LEU A 62 -3.46 3.43 2.83
CA LEU A 62 -2.81 4.07 1.69
C LEU A 62 -1.60 4.87 2.22
N VAL A 63 -0.40 4.61 1.68
CA VAL A 63 0.84 5.32 2.02
C VAL A 63 1.47 5.80 0.72
N ALA A 64 1.10 6.99 0.27
CA ALA A 64 1.36 7.46 -1.08
C ALA A 64 1.97 8.87 -1.13
N ASP A 65 2.87 9.08 -2.09
CA ASP A 65 3.48 10.39 -2.36
C ASP A 65 2.65 11.12 -3.41
N GLY A 66 2.18 12.34 -3.07
CA GLY A 66 1.39 13.16 -3.99
C GLY A 66 0.36 14.03 -3.29
N ILE A 67 -0.60 14.50 -4.08
CA ILE A 67 -1.66 15.43 -3.67
C ILE A 67 -2.89 14.63 -3.23
N ARG A 68 -3.39 14.91 -2.04
CA ARG A 68 -4.55 14.23 -1.43
C ARG A 68 -5.77 14.19 -2.35
N GLU A 69 -6.09 15.32 -2.97
CA GLU A 69 -7.24 15.45 -3.85
C GLU A 69 -7.16 14.51 -5.06
N SER A 70 -5.95 14.29 -5.61
CA SER A 70 -5.74 13.33 -6.70
C SER A 70 -6.17 11.92 -6.32
N PHE A 71 -5.75 11.44 -5.16
CA PHE A 71 -6.15 10.12 -4.66
C PHE A 71 -7.64 10.03 -4.35
N GLU A 72 -8.23 11.09 -3.76
CA GLU A 72 -9.68 11.19 -3.51
C GLU A 72 -10.48 11.04 -4.81
N ASN A 73 -10.07 11.74 -5.87
CA ASN A 73 -10.73 11.72 -7.17
C ASN A 73 -10.67 10.33 -7.80
N VAL A 74 -9.47 9.75 -7.88
CA VAL A 74 -9.27 8.44 -8.52
C VAL A 74 -9.98 7.33 -7.74
N TYR A 75 -9.80 7.24 -6.43
CA TYR A 75 -10.42 6.16 -5.67
C TYR A 75 -11.95 6.32 -5.54
N ARG A 76 -12.47 7.54 -5.58
CA ARG A 76 -13.92 7.77 -5.67
C ARG A 76 -14.47 7.33 -7.03
N GLN A 77 -13.77 7.62 -8.13
CA GLN A 77 -14.13 7.17 -9.50
C GLN A 77 -14.34 5.65 -9.54
N HIS A 78 -13.52 4.88 -8.81
CA HIS A 78 -13.56 3.42 -8.83
C HIS A 78 -14.35 2.79 -7.68
N GLY A 79 -14.91 3.59 -6.75
CA GLY A 79 -15.64 3.13 -5.58
C GLY A 79 -14.74 2.44 -4.53
N LEU A 80 -13.47 2.83 -4.46
CA LEU A 80 -12.48 2.29 -3.53
C LEU A 80 -12.09 3.26 -2.40
N ARG A 81 -12.62 4.49 -2.41
CA ARG A 81 -12.24 5.52 -1.42
C ARG A 81 -12.35 5.02 0.02
N ASP A 82 -13.42 4.29 0.33
CA ASP A 82 -13.71 3.77 1.67
C ASP A 82 -13.13 2.36 1.92
N ALA A 83 -12.33 1.84 0.99
CA ALA A 83 -11.63 0.57 1.17
C ALA A 83 -10.35 0.72 2.01
N PHE A 84 -9.82 1.91 2.13
CA PHE A 84 -8.65 2.21 2.97
C PHE A 84 -9.11 2.69 4.35
N ASP A 85 -8.56 2.08 5.39
CA ASP A 85 -8.89 2.44 6.78
C ASP A 85 -8.25 3.76 7.19
N VAL A 86 -7.04 4.05 6.67
CA VAL A 86 -6.33 5.32 6.83
C VAL A 86 -5.57 5.70 5.56
N TRP A 87 -5.21 6.97 5.47
CA TRP A 87 -4.43 7.54 4.38
C TRP A 87 -3.28 8.34 4.96
N ALA A 88 -2.05 7.98 4.62
CA ALA A 88 -0.85 8.76 4.87
C ALA A 88 -0.35 9.29 3.52
N VAL A 89 -0.62 10.56 3.25
CA VAL A 89 -0.28 11.22 1.99
C VAL A 89 0.81 12.24 2.23
N SER A 90 1.83 12.29 1.36
CA SER A 90 3.01 13.13 1.56
C SER A 90 2.69 14.61 1.65
N GLU A 91 1.67 15.11 0.95
CA GLU A 91 1.18 16.49 1.08
C GLU A 91 0.81 16.85 2.52
N GLU A 92 0.16 15.93 3.25
CA GLU A 92 -0.28 16.14 4.64
C GLU A 92 0.84 15.84 5.65
N VAL A 93 1.69 14.85 5.36
CA VAL A 93 2.83 14.46 6.22
C VAL A 93 3.97 15.46 6.14
N GLY A 94 4.13 16.15 5.00
CA GLY A 94 5.21 17.09 4.71
C GLY A 94 6.52 16.43 4.30
N GLU A 95 6.54 15.12 4.07
CA GLU A 95 7.69 14.36 3.59
C GLU A 95 7.20 13.23 2.67
N GLU A 96 8.05 12.80 1.74
CA GLU A 96 7.82 11.64 0.86
C GLU A 96 8.55 10.39 1.36
N LYS A 97 8.14 9.20 0.90
CA LYS A 97 8.92 7.98 1.02
C LYS A 97 10.30 8.17 0.35
N PRO A 98 11.40 7.67 0.89
CA PRO A 98 11.50 6.66 1.97
C PRO A 98 11.51 7.23 3.40
N SER A 99 11.07 8.46 3.64
CA SER A 99 11.03 9.02 4.99
C SER A 99 10.24 8.13 5.96
N PRO A 100 10.80 7.81 7.14
CA PRO A 100 10.10 7.05 8.17
C PRO A 100 8.83 7.73 8.67
N ARG A 101 8.67 9.05 8.46
CA ARG A 101 7.48 9.81 8.86
C ARG A 101 6.23 9.35 8.11
N MET A 102 6.37 8.93 6.84
CA MET A 102 5.25 8.40 6.06
C MET A 102 4.65 7.14 6.69
N PHE A 103 5.51 6.18 7.06
CA PHE A 103 5.09 4.94 7.70
C PHE A 103 4.60 5.17 9.12
N ARG A 104 5.25 6.10 9.87
CA ARG A 104 4.83 6.48 11.21
C ARG A 104 3.44 7.11 11.20
N ALA A 105 3.16 8.02 10.28
CA ALA A 105 1.85 8.65 10.14
C ALA A 105 0.72 7.62 9.93
N ALA A 106 0.95 6.60 9.10
CA ALA A 106 0.00 5.51 8.91
C ALA A 106 -0.19 4.67 10.19
N MET A 107 0.90 4.36 10.90
CA MET A 107 0.84 3.64 12.18
C MET A 107 0.06 4.43 13.23
N ASP A 108 0.37 5.71 13.41
CA ASP A 108 -0.27 6.58 14.40
C ASP A 108 -1.77 6.72 14.13
N ALA A 109 -2.17 6.89 12.86
CA ALA A 109 -3.57 6.96 12.46
C ALA A 109 -4.34 5.65 12.73
N LEU A 110 -3.66 4.49 12.70
CA LEU A 110 -4.21 3.19 13.06
C LEU A 110 -4.10 2.86 14.56
N GLY A 111 -3.47 3.71 15.37
CA GLY A 111 -3.21 3.47 16.80
C GLY A 111 -2.20 2.34 17.06
N LEU A 112 -1.27 2.10 16.11
CA LEU A 112 -0.25 1.05 16.20
C LEU A 112 0.99 1.51 16.94
N GLN A 113 1.71 0.55 17.53
CA GLN A 113 2.96 0.76 18.25
C GLN A 113 4.14 0.06 17.56
N ASP A 114 5.37 0.32 17.97
CA ASP A 114 6.55 -0.33 17.39
C ASP A 114 6.51 -1.86 17.47
N ALA A 115 5.85 -2.41 18.48
CA ALA A 115 5.63 -3.85 18.62
C ALA A 115 4.76 -4.44 17.49
N ASP A 116 4.01 -3.60 16.76
CA ASP A 116 3.14 -4.01 15.66
C ASP A 116 3.89 -4.12 14.33
N LYS A 117 5.12 -3.59 14.22
CA LYS A 117 5.89 -3.56 12.96
C LYS A 117 6.01 -4.93 12.29
N GLY A 118 6.23 -5.98 13.07
CA GLY A 118 6.36 -7.36 12.56
C GLY A 118 5.10 -7.93 11.90
N ARG A 119 3.97 -7.20 11.90
CA ARG A 119 2.74 -7.57 11.22
C ARG A 119 2.30 -6.60 10.12
N ILE A 120 3.17 -5.64 9.79
CA ILE A 120 2.92 -4.64 8.75
C ILE A 120 3.71 -5.03 7.49
N LEU A 121 3.05 -5.02 6.33
CA LEU A 121 3.69 -5.16 5.03
C LEU A 121 3.48 -3.86 4.25
N MET A 122 4.54 -3.34 3.62
CA MET A 122 4.46 -2.26 2.64
C MET A 122 4.57 -2.84 1.24
N ALA A 123 3.55 -2.64 0.42
CA ALA A 123 3.56 -3.00 -0.99
C ALA A 123 3.66 -1.75 -1.87
N GLY A 124 4.60 -1.75 -2.80
CA GLY A 124 4.79 -0.66 -3.75
C GLY A 124 5.70 -1.04 -4.91
N ASN A 125 5.85 -0.18 -5.89
CA ASN A 125 6.59 -0.45 -7.13
C ASN A 125 7.97 0.19 -7.20
N ASN A 126 8.38 0.95 -6.18
CA ASN A 126 9.59 1.74 -6.20
C ASN A 126 10.60 1.28 -5.15
N LEU A 127 11.75 0.73 -5.62
CA LEU A 127 12.82 0.24 -4.74
C LEU A 127 13.37 1.33 -3.83
N LYS A 128 13.54 2.57 -4.34
CA LYS A 128 14.16 3.68 -3.60
C LYS A 128 13.20 4.42 -2.65
N ARG A 129 11.90 4.18 -2.78
CA ARG A 129 10.87 4.79 -1.94
C ARG A 129 10.20 3.76 -1.04
N ASP A 130 9.48 2.81 -1.64
CA ASP A 130 8.65 1.86 -0.90
C ASP A 130 9.49 0.82 -0.19
N ILE A 131 10.39 0.15 -0.93
CA ILE A 131 11.17 -0.98 -0.42
C ILE A 131 12.24 -0.49 0.55
N LEU A 132 13.07 0.47 0.11
CA LEU A 132 14.08 1.10 0.96
C LEU A 132 13.46 1.67 2.24
N GLY A 133 12.32 2.35 2.10
CA GLY A 133 11.62 2.94 3.23
C GLY A 133 11.10 1.90 4.21
N ALA A 134 10.45 0.84 3.72
CA ALA A 134 9.94 -0.27 4.51
C ALA A 134 11.07 -0.99 5.27
N ASN A 135 12.15 -1.34 4.56
CA ASN A 135 13.31 -2.03 5.12
C ASN A 135 13.96 -1.21 6.25
N ARG A 136 14.21 0.08 6.01
CA ARG A 136 14.75 1.00 7.04
C ARG A 136 13.81 1.24 8.21
N PHE A 137 12.51 1.22 7.96
CA PHE A 137 11.51 1.38 9.00
C PHE A 137 11.32 0.10 9.83
N GLY A 138 11.74 -1.06 9.32
CA GLY A 138 11.66 -2.36 9.99
C GLY A 138 10.29 -3.03 9.84
N ILE A 139 9.66 -2.89 8.68
CA ILE A 139 8.43 -3.59 8.29
C ILE A 139 8.72 -4.42 7.03
N THR A 140 7.90 -5.44 6.78
CA THR A 140 8.06 -6.32 5.61
C THR A 140 7.82 -5.55 4.31
N SER A 141 8.70 -5.75 3.32
CA SER A 141 8.63 -5.10 2.02
C SER A 141 8.16 -6.04 0.91
N VAL A 142 7.26 -5.55 0.05
CA VAL A 142 6.71 -6.29 -1.09
C VAL A 142 6.83 -5.44 -2.35
N LEU A 143 7.66 -5.87 -3.29
CA LEU A 143 7.82 -5.19 -4.58
C LEU A 143 6.72 -5.62 -5.55
N MET A 144 6.00 -4.64 -6.10
CA MET A 144 5.07 -4.79 -7.23
C MET A 144 5.83 -4.57 -8.55
N SER A 145 6.24 -5.64 -9.24
CA SER A 145 7.22 -5.60 -10.34
C SER A 145 6.60 -5.64 -11.74
N TRP A 146 5.40 -5.11 -11.95
CA TRP A 146 4.75 -5.14 -13.26
C TRP A 146 5.09 -3.95 -14.17
N SER A 147 5.27 -2.75 -13.59
CA SER A 147 5.52 -1.53 -14.36
C SER A 147 7.02 -1.35 -14.62
N PRO A 148 7.41 -1.05 -15.88
CA PRO A 148 8.80 -0.77 -16.22
C PRO A 148 9.22 0.68 -15.94
N ARG A 149 8.38 1.49 -15.30
CA ARG A 149 8.66 2.92 -15.07
C ARG A 149 9.89 3.16 -14.20
N TYR A 150 10.10 2.31 -13.20
CA TYR A 150 11.25 2.38 -12.30
C TYR A 150 12.19 1.21 -12.48
N CYS A 151 13.45 1.40 -12.10
CA CYS A 151 14.42 0.31 -12.06
C CYS A 151 13.98 -0.73 -11.03
N MET A 152 13.93 -2.00 -11.45
CA MET A 152 13.54 -3.13 -10.61
C MET A 152 14.75 -3.93 -10.10
N THR A 153 15.97 -3.41 -10.30
CA THR A 153 17.22 -4.03 -9.83
C THR A 153 17.71 -3.25 -8.60
N PRO A 154 17.76 -3.88 -7.41
CA PRO A 154 18.31 -3.25 -6.22
C PRO A 154 19.76 -2.80 -6.41
N GLU A 155 20.11 -1.62 -5.92
CA GLU A 155 21.49 -1.11 -5.92
C GLU A 155 22.27 -1.53 -4.65
N GLY A 156 21.56 -2.08 -3.66
CA GLY A 156 22.16 -2.54 -2.40
C GLY A 156 21.18 -3.30 -1.53
N PRO A 157 21.66 -3.90 -0.42
CA PRO A 157 20.86 -4.79 0.43
C PRO A 157 19.63 -4.12 1.07
N GLU A 158 19.65 -2.80 1.25
CA GLU A 158 18.49 -2.08 1.79
C GLU A 158 17.34 -1.94 0.77
N GLU A 159 17.61 -2.14 -0.51
CA GLU A 159 16.62 -2.12 -1.59
C GLU A 159 16.13 -3.52 -1.98
N GLU A 160 16.66 -4.59 -1.35
CA GLU A 160 16.21 -5.96 -1.58
C GLU A 160 14.83 -6.15 -0.95
N PRO A 161 13.78 -6.51 -1.72
CA PRO A 161 12.45 -6.76 -1.17
C PRO A 161 12.40 -8.11 -0.47
N ASP A 162 11.62 -8.21 0.63
CA ASP A 162 11.32 -9.51 1.26
C ASP A 162 10.50 -10.41 0.34
N TYR A 163 9.60 -9.81 -0.45
CA TYR A 163 8.76 -10.50 -1.44
C TYR A 163 8.65 -9.68 -2.72
N THR A 164 8.46 -10.39 -3.84
CA THR A 164 8.14 -9.77 -5.14
C THR A 164 6.89 -10.42 -5.73
N VAL A 165 5.98 -9.59 -6.20
CA VAL A 165 4.75 -10.00 -6.89
C VAL A 165 4.57 -9.16 -8.16
N ARG A 166 3.80 -9.67 -9.13
CA ARG A 166 3.60 -8.98 -10.42
C ARG A 166 2.21 -8.39 -10.57
N THR A 167 1.23 -8.91 -9.83
CA THR A 167 -0.17 -8.46 -9.97
C THR A 167 -0.78 -8.18 -8.61
N PRO A 168 -1.81 -7.31 -8.56
CA PRO A 168 -2.59 -7.12 -7.34
C PRO A 168 -3.23 -8.42 -6.82
N GLY A 169 -3.59 -9.35 -7.70
CA GLY A 169 -4.10 -10.67 -7.33
C GLY A 169 -3.05 -11.52 -6.62
N GLU A 170 -1.79 -11.50 -7.10
CA GLU A 170 -0.67 -12.18 -6.43
C GLU A 170 -0.38 -11.55 -5.05
N LEU A 171 -0.47 -10.22 -4.93
CA LEU A 171 -0.35 -9.54 -3.63
C LEU A 171 -1.42 -10.02 -2.65
N ALA A 172 -2.68 -10.09 -3.08
CA ALA A 172 -3.76 -10.58 -2.23
C ALA A 172 -3.54 -12.03 -1.80
N ALA A 173 -3.12 -12.90 -2.71
CA ALA A 173 -2.78 -14.29 -2.41
C ALA A 173 -1.62 -14.41 -1.42
N LEU A 174 -0.57 -13.59 -1.58
CA LEU A 174 0.57 -13.53 -0.66
C LEU A 174 0.11 -13.15 0.76
N LEU A 175 -0.69 -12.08 0.91
CA LEU A 175 -1.18 -11.65 2.22
C LEU A 175 -2.04 -12.73 2.90
N LEU A 176 -2.94 -13.36 2.17
CA LEU A 176 -3.78 -14.44 2.69
C LEU A 176 -2.94 -15.63 3.20
N ARG A 177 -1.90 -16.02 2.45
CA ARG A 177 -0.99 -17.08 2.81
C ARG A 177 -0.17 -16.73 4.06
N LEU A 178 0.47 -15.56 4.09
CA LEU A 178 1.29 -15.14 5.22
C LEU A 178 0.47 -14.97 6.51
N ASP A 179 -0.76 -14.45 6.40
CA ASP A 179 -1.66 -14.33 7.55
C ASP A 179 -2.06 -15.70 8.11
N ALA A 180 -2.32 -16.67 7.24
CA ALA A 180 -2.62 -18.05 7.67
C ALA A 180 -1.40 -18.73 8.34
N GLU A 181 -0.20 -18.55 7.80
CA GLU A 181 1.04 -19.03 8.40
C GLU A 181 1.27 -18.40 9.80
N ALA A 182 1.04 -17.11 9.93
CA ALA A 182 1.15 -16.40 11.22
C ALA A 182 0.09 -16.84 12.25
N GLU A 183 -1.09 -17.33 11.81
CA GLU A 183 -2.11 -17.94 12.69
C GLU A 183 -1.69 -19.34 13.17
N ALA A 184 -1.02 -20.12 12.32
CA ALA A 184 -0.64 -21.50 12.61
C ALA A 184 0.53 -21.64 13.63
N LEU A 185 1.31 -20.58 13.84
CA LEU A 185 2.45 -20.56 14.76
C LEU A 185 2.06 -20.25 16.24
N LYS A 186 0.77 -20.27 16.57
CA LYS A 186 0.23 -20.09 17.94
C LYS A 186 -0.19 -21.41 18.57
#